data_a0f2b7d3c4f8ae0ff0f1f85280add70d
#
_entry.id   a0f2b7d3c4f8ae0ff0f1f85280add70d
#
_cell.length_a   1.000
_cell.length_b   1.000
_cell.length_c   1.000
_cell.angle_alpha   90.00
_cell.angle_beta   90.00
_cell.angle_gamma   90.00
#
_symmetry.space_group_name_H-M   'P 1'
#
loop_
_entity.id
_entity.type
_entity.pdbx_description
1 polymer ?
#
loop_
_entity_poly.entity_id
_entity_poly.type
_entity_poly.pdbx_seq_one_letter_code
_entity_poly.pdbx_strand_id
1 'polypeptide(L)'
;MTVVPDVVSFVPPAHPGNQRPGPRPATGLPADAATDLPTPVLTVDTQIVRRLHGALRSVLPTVDLHYAVKANPSARVLSTLAAEGTFWDVASPGEIDAVLAVDPDPSHLSYGNTVKKAADIAYASTLGVRRFSFDSDAELDKLTLFAPGATLLVRIATSGGGAEWALGGKFGCSEADAARLLARAVSRGHKVGVCFHVGSQQCDVDAWNAPLATTARLRDALRRFGADLDVVDLGGGFPCRTADCTPTVADFGTAILSSVGRHLGPHPPALMAEPGRFLVADAGVLETEVVLVTERHGARWAHLDVGLFSGLAETMGEALRYRITAHRGGDDLGGPVEETVLAGPTCDSVDVLYQHHRPLLPSTLRPGDRLRLHGTGAYTTTYSSVGFNGFPPLHEQCR
;
A
#
# COMPACT_ATOMS: atom_id res chain seq x y z
N MET A 1 29.87 -7.51 -48.72
CA MET A 1 29.57 -6.06 -48.71
C MET A 1 28.06 -5.92 -48.73
N THR A 2 27.48 -5.75 -47.55
CA THR A 2 26.06 -5.59 -47.36
C THR A 2 25.85 -4.15 -46.92
N VAL A 3 25.18 -3.38 -47.77
CA VAL A 3 24.89 -1.96 -47.57
C VAL A 3 23.76 -1.84 -46.55
N VAL A 4 24.00 -1.11 -45.45
CA VAL A 4 23.00 -0.71 -44.47
C VAL A 4 22.37 0.59 -44.99
N PRO A 5 21.04 0.72 -45.09
CA PRO A 5 20.43 1.99 -45.48
C PRO A 5 20.45 2.99 -44.31
N ASP A 6 20.72 4.24 -44.68
CA ASP A 6 20.73 5.43 -43.83
C ASP A 6 19.40 5.66 -43.13
N VAL A 7 19.46 5.85 -41.80
CA VAL A 7 18.34 6.28 -40.99
C VAL A 7 18.15 7.81 -41.20
N VAL A 8 17.12 8.17 -41.92
CA VAL A 8 16.70 9.56 -42.07
C VAL A 8 16.13 10.04 -40.75
N SER A 9 16.85 10.93 -40.05
CA SER A 9 16.38 11.63 -38.85
C SER A 9 15.34 12.67 -39.23
N PHE A 10 14.09 12.45 -38.85
CA PHE A 10 12.99 13.40 -38.99
C PHE A 10 13.08 14.45 -37.86
N VAL A 11 13.43 15.69 -38.19
CA VAL A 11 13.36 16.84 -37.29
C VAL A 11 12.04 17.56 -37.57
N PRO A 12 11.08 17.60 -36.62
CA PRO A 12 9.86 18.35 -36.82
C PRO A 12 10.12 19.86 -36.79
N PRO A 13 9.36 20.69 -37.54
CA PRO A 13 9.51 22.14 -37.58
C PRO A 13 9.13 22.75 -36.20
N ALA A 14 9.92 23.75 -35.77
CA ALA A 14 9.68 24.51 -34.56
C ALA A 14 8.38 25.31 -34.65
N HIS A 15 7.45 25.09 -33.71
CA HIS A 15 6.27 25.94 -33.53
C HIS A 15 6.67 27.26 -32.87
N PRO A 16 6.12 28.39 -33.31
CA PRO A 16 6.37 29.70 -32.70
C PRO A 16 5.77 29.76 -31.28
N GLY A 17 6.58 30.32 -30.38
CA GLY A 17 6.41 30.32 -28.95
C GLY A 17 5.04 30.75 -28.43
N ASN A 18 4.53 29.86 -27.54
CA ASN A 18 3.47 30.20 -26.61
C ASN A 18 4.15 30.52 -25.26
N GLN A 19 4.26 31.79 -24.91
CA GLN A 19 4.76 32.21 -23.61
C GLN A 19 3.75 31.80 -22.52
N ARG A 20 4.10 30.80 -21.71
CA ARG A 20 3.34 30.50 -20.50
C ARG A 20 3.53 31.62 -19.49
N PRO A 21 2.47 32.14 -18.85
CA PRO A 21 2.62 33.06 -17.72
C PRO A 21 3.31 32.33 -16.56
N GLY A 22 4.31 32.97 -15.97
CA GLY A 22 5.06 32.49 -14.81
C GLY A 22 4.16 32.29 -13.57
N PRO A 23 4.61 31.49 -12.57
CA PRO A 23 3.83 31.21 -11.38
C PRO A 23 3.56 32.50 -10.59
N ARG A 24 2.27 32.74 -10.28
CA ARG A 24 1.86 33.80 -9.35
C ARG A 24 2.30 33.42 -7.93
N PRO A 25 2.76 34.36 -7.10
CA PRO A 25 3.08 34.08 -5.71
C PRO A 25 1.81 33.69 -4.93
N ALA A 26 1.91 32.65 -4.13
CA ALA A 26 0.85 32.19 -3.27
C ALA A 26 0.59 33.21 -2.15
N THR A 27 -0.51 33.92 -2.23
CA THR A 27 -1.11 34.61 -1.09
C THR A 27 -1.95 33.63 -0.31
N GLY A 28 -1.77 33.57 1.04
CA GLY A 28 -2.44 32.64 1.93
C GLY A 28 -3.97 32.59 1.74
N LEU A 29 -4.49 31.39 1.55
CA LEU A 29 -5.91 31.12 1.39
C LEU A 29 -6.55 30.87 2.75
N PRO A 30 -7.79 31.36 3.01
CA PRO A 30 -8.57 31.03 4.19
C PRO A 30 -9.02 29.56 4.19
N ALA A 31 -9.31 29.01 5.37
CA ALA A 31 -9.59 27.60 5.62
C ALA A 31 -10.84 27.02 4.90
N ASP A 32 -11.64 27.82 4.22
CA ASP A 32 -12.87 27.41 3.51
C ASP A 32 -12.69 27.21 1.99
N ALA A 33 -11.46 27.27 1.47
CA ALA A 33 -11.16 27.18 0.04
C ALA A 33 -11.05 25.74 -0.51
N ALA A 34 -11.65 24.75 0.15
CA ALA A 34 -11.59 23.33 -0.30
C ALA A 34 -12.48 23.02 -1.52
N THR A 35 -13.23 23.99 -2.05
CA THR A 35 -14.21 23.76 -3.12
C THR A 35 -13.73 24.10 -4.54
N ASP A 36 -12.56 24.71 -4.70
CA ASP A 36 -12.08 25.21 -6.00
C ASP A 36 -10.80 24.53 -6.54
N LEU A 37 -10.38 23.42 -5.94
CA LEU A 37 -9.24 22.67 -6.49
C LEU A 37 -9.66 21.96 -7.78
N PRO A 38 -8.76 21.93 -8.78
CA PRO A 38 -8.98 21.14 -9.98
C PRO A 38 -9.05 19.64 -9.61
N THR A 39 -10.05 18.96 -10.15
CA THR A 39 -10.17 17.50 -10.04
C THR A 39 -9.39 16.80 -11.17
N PRO A 40 -9.00 15.54 -11.02
CA PRO A 40 -9.09 14.75 -9.80
C PRO A 40 -7.99 15.12 -8.79
N VAL A 41 -8.31 15.11 -7.50
CA VAL A 41 -7.34 15.39 -6.43
C VAL A 41 -7.54 14.50 -5.22
N LEU A 42 -6.44 13.92 -4.72
CA LEU A 42 -6.41 13.22 -3.44
C LEU A 42 -5.97 14.16 -2.34
N THR A 43 -6.80 14.32 -1.32
CA THR A 43 -6.42 15.06 -0.10
C THR A 43 -6.18 14.07 1.03
N VAL A 44 -5.00 14.13 1.67
CA VAL A 44 -4.61 13.29 2.81
C VAL A 44 -4.49 14.15 4.07
N ASP A 45 -5.28 13.81 5.09
CA ASP A 45 -5.24 14.46 6.40
C ASP A 45 -4.23 13.77 7.32
N THR A 46 -3.09 14.39 7.55
CA THR A 46 -2.02 13.83 8.35
C THR A 46 -2.35 13.71 9.84
N GLN A 47 -3.35 14.43 10.33
CA GLN A 47 -3.84 14.26 11.71
C GLN A 47 -4.59 12.93 11.89
N ILE A 48 -5.27 12.48 10.84
CA ILE A 48 -5.89 11.15 10.83
C ILE A 48 -4.82 10.07 10.85
N VAL A 49 -3.74 10.23 10.08
CA VAL A 49 -2.59 9.31 10.07
C VAL A 49 -2.02 9.15 11.49
N ARG A 50 -1.77 10.25 12.20
CA ARG A 50 -1.30 10.22 13.60
C ARG A 50 -2.23 9.46 14.51
N ARG A 51 -3.54 9.74 14.42
CA ARG A 51 -4.55 9.07 15.28
C ARG A 51 -4.59 7.56 15.02
N LEU A 52 -4.50 7.14 13.75
CA LEU A 52 -4.53 5.73 13.38
C LEU A 52 -3.25 5.01 13.82
N HIS A 53 -2.09 5.65 13.69
CA HIS A 53 -0.84 5.13 14.23
C HIS A 53 -0.92 4.95 15.76
N GLY A 54 -1.35 5.98 16.50
CA GLY A 54 -1.53 5.91 17.95
C GLY A 54 -2.53 4.84 18.38
N ALA A 55 -3.63 4.67 17.63
CA ALA A 55 -4.64 3.64 17.89
C ALA A 55 -4.04 2.23 17.73
N LEU A 56 -3.30 1.96 16.65
CA LEU A 56 -2.66 0.66 16.43
C LEU A 56 -1.57 0.37 17.47
N ARG A 57 -0.74 1.38 17.77
CA ARG A 57 0.29 1.25 18.81
C ARG A 57 -0.28 0.96 20.20
N SER A 58 -1.44 1.54 20.54
CA SER A 58 -2.09 1.31 21.83
C SER A 58 -2.58 -0.12 22.01
N VAL A 59 -2.97 -0.80 20.95
CA VAL A 59 -3.47 -2.20 20.99
C VAL A 59 -2.36 -3.24 20.74
N LEU A 60 -1.20 -2.81 20.19
CA LEU A 60 -0.03 -3.65 19.93
C LEU A 60 1.23 -3.01 20.59
N PRO A 61 1.24 -2.81 21.93
CA PRO A 61 2.27 -2.01 22.61
C PRO A 61 3.67 -2.64 22.58
N THR A 62 3.78 -3.95 22.35
CA THR A 62 5.03 -4.73 22.30
C THR A 62 5.47 -5.09 20.87
N VAL A 63 4.81 -4.53 19.86
CA VAL A 63 5.08 -4.80 18.45
C VAL A 63 5.64 -3.54 17.80
N ASP A 64 6.79 -3.64 17.16
CA ASP A 64 7.36 -2.55 16.38
C ASP A 64 6.56 -2.37 15.09
N LEU A 65 6.02 -1.17 14.87
CA LEU A 65 5.22 -0.87 13.68
C LEU A 65 6.14 -0.39 12.56
N HIS A 66 6.26 -1.18 11.50
CA HIS A 66 6.99 -0.86 10.28
C HIS A 66 6.01 -0.40 9.20
N TYR A 67 5.88 0.89 8.98
CA TYR A 67 4.97 1.39 7.96
C TYR A 67 5.36 0.87 6.57
N ALA A 68 4.41 0.24 5.87
CA ALA A 68 4.59 -0.20 4.50
C ALA A 68 4.56 1.01 3.55
N VAL A 69 5.73 1.52 3.18
CA VAL A 69 5.93 2.76 2.43
C VAL A 69 5.15 2.77 1.10
N LYS A 70 5.05 1.61 0.45
CA LYS A 70 4.28 1.41 -0.79
C LYS A 70 2.81 1.84 -0.71
N ALA A 71 2.24 1.93 0.50
CA ALA A 71 0.85 2.35 0.67
C ALA A 71 0.65 3.84 0.33
N ASN A 72 1.54 4.70 0.80
CA ASN A 72 1.62 6.11 0.42
C ASN A 72 3.01 6.67 0.78
N PRO A 73 3.90 6.89 -0.19
CA PRO A 73 5.27 7.35 0.01
C PRO A 73 5.41 8.88 0.04
N SER A 74 4.31 9.65 0.13
CA SER A 74 4.42 11.10 0.11
C SER A 74 5.25 11.62 1.28
N ALA A 75 6.13 12.58 1.02
CA ALA A 75 7.08 13.10 2.00
C ALA A 75 6.37 13.62 3.28
N ARG A 76 5.15 14.13 3.14
CA ARG A 76 4.35 14.64 4.26
C ARG A 76 3.84 13.50 5.16
N VAL A 77 3.38 12.40 4.57
CA VAL A 77 2.98 11.18 5.31
C VAL A 77 4.18 10.58 6.01
N LEU A 78 5.31 10.41 5.30
CA LEU A 78 6.54 9.86 5.88
C LEU A 78 7.05 10.72 7.04
N SER A 79 7.15 12.04 6.87
CA SER A 79 7.56 12.95 7.95
C SER A 79 6.63 12.90 9.16
N THR A 80 5.32 12.73 8.91
CA THR A 80 4.33 12.61 9.98
C THR A 80 4.56 11.32 10.79
N LEU A 81 4.76 10.18 10.12
CA LEU A 81 5.01 8.90 10.77
C LEU A 81 6.39 8.83 11.43
N ALA A 82 7.41 9.44 10.85
CA ALA A 82 8.73 9.57 11.47
C ALA A 82 8.65 10.30 12.83
N ALA A 83 7.85 11.37 12.91
CA ALA A 83 7.62 12.10 14.17
C ALA A 83 6.90 11.27 15.25
N GLU A 84 6.18 10.21 14.86
CA GLU A 84 5.53 9.26 15.78
C GLU A 84 6.44 8.07 16.16
N GLY A 85 7.68 8.03 15.66
CA GLY A 85 8.64 6.95 15.95
C GLY A 85 8.30 5.63 15.25
N THR A 86 7.75 5.69 14.05
CA THR A 86 7.46 4.53 13.20
C THR A 86 8.77 3.98 12.61
N PHE A 87 8.86 2.65 12.49
CA PHE A 87 9.84 1.96 11.64
C PHE A 87 9.28 1.81 10.20
N TRP A 88 10.06 1.21 9.27
CA TRP A 88 9.75 1.25 7.84
C TRP A 88 9.88 -0.11 7.18
N ASP A 89 8.83 -0.53 6.47
CA ASP A 89 8.87 -1.61 5.47
C ASP A 89 9.04 -0.99 4.09
N VAL A 90 10.21 -1.26 3.46
CA VAL A 90 10.58 -0.75 2.14
C VAL A 90 10.70 -1.88 1.11
N ALA A 91 10.37 -1.59 -0.14
CA ALA A 91 10.34 -2.58 -1.22
C ALA A 91 11.29 -2.25 -2.39
N SER A 92 12.01 -1.12 -2.35
CA SER A 92 12.90 -0.68 -3.43
C SER A 92 13.94 0.33 -2.94
N PRO A 93 15.03 0.56 -3.70
CA PRO A 93 15.96 1.65 -3.43
C PRO A 93 15.30 3.03 -3.34
N GLY A 94 14.32 3.31 -4.21
CA GLY A 94 13.61 4.60 -4.16
C GLY A 94 12.82 4.81 -2.87
N GLU A 95 12.25 3.75 -2.29
CA GLU A 95 11.59 3.86 -0.98
C GLU A 95 12.62 4.01 0.16
N ILE A 96 13.79 3.35 0.07
CA ILE A 96 14.90 3.55 1.01
C ILE A 96 15.31 5.03 1.02
N ASP A 97 15.53 5.63 -0.16
CA ASP A 97 15.93 7.03 -0.30
C ASP A 97 14.87 7.98 0.25
N ALA A 98 13.59 7.72 -0.05
CA ALA A 98 12.48 8.52 0.44
C ALA A 98 12.38 8.50 1.98
N VAL A 99 12.60 7.33 2.59
CA VAL A 99 12.60 7.18 4.05
C VAL A 99 13.81 7.85 4.67
N LEU A 100 15.02 7.61 4.16
CA LEU A 100 16.24 8.19 4.72
C LEU A 100 16.29 9.73 4.63
N ALA A 101 15.47 10.32 3.76
CA ALA A 101 15.29 11.77 3.72
C ALA A 101 14.51 12.33 4.94
N VAL A 102 13.74 11.51 5.65
CA VAL A 102 12.92 11.93 6.81
C VAL A 102 13.33 11.23 8.11
N ASP A 103 13.93 10.06 8.02
CA ASP A 103 14.49 9.27 9.14
C ASP A 103 15.84 8.72 8.71
N PRO A 104 16.96 9.35 9.14
CA PRO A 104 18.29 9.01 8.66
C PRO A 104 18.89 7.72 9.28
N ASP A 105 18.18 7.03 10.17
CA ASP A 105 18.67 5.79 10.79
C ASP A 105 18.27 4.55 9.96
N PRO A 106 19.23 3.94 9.22
CA PRO A 106 18.92 2.77 8.41
C PRO A 106 18.57 1.51 9.23
N SER A 107 18.82 1.50 10.54
CA SER A 107 18.44 0.40 11.42
C SER A 107 16.92 0.31 11.61
N HIS A 108 16.19 1.39 11.33
CA HIS A 108 14.74 1.43 11.35
C HIS A 108 14.10 0.78 10.12
N LEU A 109 14.87 0.45 9.08
CA LEU A 109 14.36 -0.11 7.83
C LEU A 109 14.37 -1.65 7.83
N SER A 110 13.31 -2.23 7.25
CA SER A 110 13.21 -3.63 6.83
C SER A 110 12.93 -3.68 5.32
N TYR A 111 13.71 -4.46 4.57
CA TYR A 111 13.49 -4.63 3.13
C TYR A 111 12.59 -5.84 2.91
N GLY A 112 11.25 -5.60 2.95
CA GLY A 112 10.23 -6.65 2.98
C GLY A 112 9.93 -7.33 1.65
N ASN A 113 10.36 -6.80 0.50
CA ASN A 113 10.19 -7.50 -0.78
C ASN A 113 11.07 -8.75 -0.82
N THR A 114 10.46 -9.94 -1.06
CA THR A 114 11.17 -11.23 -1.07
C THR A 114 12.05 -11.43 -2.30
N VAL A 115 11.85 -10.68 -3.38
CA VAL A 115 12.63 -10.76 -4.63
C VAL A 115 13.30 -9.42 -4.89
N LYS A 116 14.63 -9.41 -4.92
CA LYS A 116 15.44 -8.20 -5.06
C LYS A 116 16.54 -8.39 -6.11
N LYS A 117 16.90 -7.33 -6.83
CA LYS A 117 18.15 -7.35 -7.63
C LYS A 117 19.34 -7.40 -6.69
N ALA A 118 20.42 -8.05 -7.14
CA ALA A 118 21.68 -8.10 -6.38
C ALA A 118 22.23 -6.69 -6.09
N ALA A 119 22.12 -5.77 -7.06
CA ALA A 119 22.53 -4.39 -6.91
C ALA A 119 21.71 -3.65 -5.84
N ASP A 120 20.41 -3.93 -5.75
CA ASP A 120 19.51 -3.30 -4.76
C ASP A 120 19.82 -3.79 -3.34
N ILE A 121 20.18 -5.08 -3.19
CA ILE A 121 20.65 -5.64 -1.90
C ILE A 121 21.95 -4.96 -1.48
N ALA A 122 22.93 -4.89 -2.40
CA ALA A 122 24.22 -4.25 -2.15
C ALA A 122 24.03 -2.77 -1.75
N TYR A 123 23.18 -2.04 -2.48
CA TYR A 123 22.84 -0.65 -2.18
C TYR A 123 22.28 -0.50 -0.77
N ALA A 124 21.22 -1.25 -0.44
CA ALA A 124 20.59 -1.21 0.88
C ALA A 124 21.58 -1.56 2.00
N SER A 125 22.40 -2.61 1.79
CA SER A 125 23.42 -3.04 2.75
C SER A 125 24.52 -1.99 2.95
N THR A 126 24.92 -1.28 1.90
CA THR A 126 25.92 -0.19 1.97
C THR A 126 25.39 0.98 2.78
N LEU A 127 24.10 1.31 2.67
CA LEU A 127 23.45 2.34 3.47
C LEU A 127 23.25 1.93 4.93
N GLY A 128 23.42 0.66 5.29
CA GLY A 128 23.28 0.18 6.65
C GLY A 128 21.97 -0.57 6.95
N VAL A 129 21.12 -0.82 5.96
CA VAL A 129 19.96 -1.70 6.13
C VAL A 129 20.43 -3.11 6.47
N ARG A 130 19.85 -3.71 7.52
CA ARG A 130 20.29 -5.00 8.06
C ARG A 130 19.19 -6.04 8.21
N ARG A 131 17.98 -5.75 7.73
CA ARG A 131 16.83 -6.67 7.82
C ARG A 131 16.25 -6.87 6.42
N PHE A 132 16.15 -8.15 5.97
CA PHE A 132 15.71 -8.49 4.62
C PHE A 132 14.80 -9.71 4.64
N SER A 133 13.69 -9.66 3.92
CA SER A 133 12.79 -10.80 3.71
C SER A 133 13.21 -11.60 2.48
N PHE A 134 12.99 -12.93 2.52
CA PHE A 134 13.28 -13.86 1.43
C PHE A 134 12.39 -15.11 1.53
N ASP A 135 12.30 -15.89 0.43
CA ASP A 135 11.48 -17.12 0.40
C ASP A 135 12.08 -18.23 -0.52
N SER A 136 13.33 -18.08 -0.94
CA SER A 136 13.98 -19.03 -1.86
C SER A 136 15.48 -19.13 -1.64
N ASP A 137 16.07 -20.26 -2.07
CA ASP A 137 17.51 -20.49 -2.00
C ASP A 137 18.31 -19.47 -2.81
N ALA A 138 17.83 -19.14 -4.00
CA ALA A 138 18.51 -18.17 -4.87
C ALA A 138 18.56 -16.77 -4.24
N GLU A 139 17.52 -16.38 -3.51
CA GLU A 139 17.51 -15.11 -2.78
C GLU A 139 18.44 -15.17 -1.56
N LEU A 140 18.45 -16.28 -0.81
CA LEU A 140 19.38 -16.49 0.29
C LEU A 140 20.85 -16.41 -0.19
N ASP A 141 21.16 -16.96 -1.35
CA ASP A 141 22.52 -16.90 -1.92
C ASP A 141 22.94 -15.46 -2.22
N LYS A 142 22.04 -14.65 -2.80
CA LYS A 142 22.28 -13.20 -3.02
C LYS A 142 22.46 -12.44 -1.71
N LEU A 143 21.59 -12.67 -0.73
CA LEU A 143 21.65 -12.00 0.57
C LEU A 143 22.94 -12.34 1.33
N THR A 144 23.38 -13.61 1.27
CA THR A 144 24.64 -14.03 1.89
C THR A 144 25.84 -13.29 1.27
N LEU A 145 25.81 -13.07 -0.05
CA LEU A 145 26.91 -12.41 -0.76
C LEU A 145 26.89 -10.87 -0.56
N PHE A 146 25.71 -10.24 -0.63
CA PHE A 146 25.61 -8.78 -0.72
C PHE A 146 25.16 -8.09 0.60
N ALA A 147 24.67 -8.87 1.58
CA ALA A 147 24.29 -8.38 2.91
C ALA A 147 24.78 -9.33 4.02
N PRO A 148 26.09 -9.60 4.12
CA PRO A 148 26.62 -10.53 5.11
C PRO A 148 26.28 -10.07 6.54
N GLY A 149 25.91 -11.04 7.41
CA GLY A 149 25.55 -10.77 8.80
C GLY A 149 24.21 -10.08 9.01
N ALA A 150 23.42 -9.85 7.97
CA ALA A 150 22.07 -9.31 8.09
C ALA A 150 21.12 -10.28 8.80
N THR A 151 20.05 -9.75 9.39
CA THR A 151 18.91 -10.53 9.88
C THR A 151 18.00 -10.88 8.70
N LEU A 152 17.78 -12.17 8.46
CA LEU A 152 17.02 -12.67 7.32
C LEU A 152 15.69 -13.24 7.77
N LEU A 153 14.58 -12.70 7.25
CA LEU A 153 13.24 -13.14 7.56
C LEU A 153 12.72 -14.06 6.46
N VAL A 154 12.54 -15.35 6.77
CA VAL A 154 11.93 -16.25 5.80
C VAL A 154 10.43 -15.99 5.73
N ARG A 155 9.92 -15.74 4.53
CA ARG A 155 8.48 -15.54 4.32
C ARG A 155 7.78 -16.88 4.11
N ILE A 156 6.83 -17.19 5.00
CA ILE A 156 5.98 -18.37 4.86
C ILE A 156 4.70 -18.04 4.09
N ALA A 157 4.20 -19.02 3.34
CA ALA A 157 2.95 -18.90 2.62
C ALA A 157 1.76 -18.89 3.57
N THR A 158 0.74 -18.09 3.25
CA THR A 158 -0.55 -18.05 3.94
C THR A 158 -1.68 -18.27 2.93
N SER A 159 -2.85 -18.70 3.41
CA SER A 159 -4.02 -18.93 2.54
C SER A 159 -4.64 -17.62 2.03
N GLY A 160 -4.47 -16.51 2.78
CA GLY A 160 -5.16 -15.25 2.50
C GLY A 160 -6.68 -15.32 2.71
N GLY A 161 -7.21 -16.39 3.30
CA GLY A 161 -8.64 -16.51 3.58
C GLY A 161 -9.15 -15.40 4.49
N GLY A 162 -10.35 -14.87 4.21
CA GLY A 162 -10.94 -13.76 4.97
C GLY A 162 -10.49 -12.36 4.54
N ALA A 163 -9.48 -12.25 3.66
CA ALA A 163 -9.06 -10.97 3.10
C ALA A 163 -9.83 -10.62 1.82
N GLU A 164 -10.15 -9.34 1.63
CA GLU A 164 -10.75 -8.86 0.36
C GLU A 164 -9.77 -9.07 -0.82
N TRP A 165 -8.47 -8.96 -0.57
CA TRP A 165 -7.42 -9.25 -1.53
C TRP A 165 -6.46 -10.30 -0.98
N ALA A 166 -6.71 -11.57 -1.32
CA ALA A 166 -5.85 -12.69 -0.97
C ALA A 166 -4.56 -12.63 -1.80
N LEU A 167 -3.44 -12.23 -1.19
CA LEU A 167 -2.12 -12.10 -1.84
C LEU A 167 -1.38 -13.44 -2.00
N GLY A 168 -2.11 -14.55 -2.14
CA GLY A 168 -1.55 -15.90 -2.22
C GLY A 168 -0.89 -16.22 -3.56
N GLY A 169 0.07 -17.15 -3.55
CA GLY A 169 0.64 -17.79 -4.74
C GLY A 169 1.87 -17.12 -5.35
N LYS A 170 2.10 -15.83 -5.14
CA LYS A 170 3.29 -15.15 -5.68
C LYS A 170 4.50 -15.24 -4.75
N PHE A 171 4.28 -15.19 -3.44
CA PHE A 171 5.31 -15.11 -2.42
C PHE A 171 5.05 -16.08 -1.27
N GLY A 172 6.12 -16.40 -0.57
CA GLY A 172 6.10 -17.29 0.57
C GLY A 172 6.37 -18.75 0.20
N CYS A 173 7.16 -19.41 1.02
CA CYS A 173 7.51 -20.83 0.86
C CYS A 173 6.71 -21.73 1.81
N SER A 174 6.78 -23.03 1.59
CA SER A 174 6.20 -24.06 2.46
C SER A 174 6.89 -24.08 3.83
N GLU A 175 6.22 -24.63 4.85
CA GLU A 175 6.83 -24.84 6.18
C GLU A 175 8.11 -25.68 6.11
N ALA A 176 8.16 -26.72 5.25
CA ALA A 176 9.34 -27.55 5.07
C ALA A 176 10.51 -26.78 4.44
N ASP A 177 10.22 -25.96 3.41
CA ASP A 177 11.24 -25.09 2.81
C ASP A 177 11.71 -24.02 3.77
N ALA A 178 10.80 -23.41 4.53
CA ALA A 178 11.14 -22.40 5.54
C ALA A 178 12.09 -22.97 6.59
N ALA A 179 11.86 -24.19 7.11
CA ALA A 179 12.74 -24.84 8.06
C ALA A 179 14.15 -25.06 7.47
N ARG A 180 14.21 -25.50 6.22
CA ARG A 180 15.48 -25.72 5.50
C ARG A 180 16.22 -24.40 5.25
N LEU A 181 15.51 -23.35 4.82
CA LEU A 181 16.06 -22.03 4.55
C LEU A 181 16.58 -21.36 5.82
N LEU A 182 15.84 -21.47 6.95
CA LEU A 182 16.29 -20.98 8.26
C LEU A 182 17.61 -21.66 8.69
N ALA A 183 17.69 -23.00 8.63
CA ALA A 183 18.88 -23.74 8.99
C ALA A 183 20.10 -23.33 8.12
N ARG A 184 19.89 -23.15 6.80
CA ARG A 184 20.92 -22.66 5.89
C ARG A 184 21.35 -21.23 6.20
N ALA A 185 20.44 -20.32 6.53
CA ALA A 185 20.76 -18.95 6.87
C ALA A 185 21.61 -18.88 8.16
N VAL A 186 21.22 -19.65 9.19
CA VAL A 186 22.01 -19.77 10.43
C VAL A 186 23.40 -20.34 10.17
N SER A 187 23.53 -21.41 9.36
CA SER A 187 24.83 -21.99 9.02
C SER A 187 25.76 -21.04 8.25
N ARG A 188 25.20 -19.99 7.65
CA ARG A 188 25.93 -18.92 6.96
C ARG A 188 26.19 -17.70 7.84
N GLY A 189 25.89 -17.77 9.13
CA GLY A 189 26.17 -16.72 10.11
C GLY A 189 25.13 -15.59 10.16
N HIS A 190 23.94 -15.80 9.59
CA HIS A 190 22.86 -14.84 9.67
C HIS A 190 22.03 -15.02 10.96
N LYS A 191 21.55 -13.92 11.50
CA LYS A 191 20.38 -13.91 12.38
C LYS A 191 19.14 -14.20 11.57
N VAL A 192 18.12 -14.82 12.17
CA VAL A 192 16.96 -15.29 11.42
C VAL A 192 15.64 -14.90 12.07
N GLY A 193 14.64 -14.73 11.25
CA GLY A 193 13.26 -14.50 11.64
C GLY A 193 12.29 -15.17 10.68
N VAL A 194 11.01 -15.06 11.00
CA VAL A 194 9.90 -15.50 10.15
C VAL A 194 9.01 -14.32 9.89
N CYS A 195 8.58 -14.14 8.63
CA CYS A 195 7.55 -13.17 8.26
C CYS A 195 6.43 -13.84 7.47
N PHE A 196 5.25 -13.22 7.50
CA PHE A 196 4.09 -13.65 6.72
C PHE A 196 3.16 -12.47 6.46
N HIS A 197 2.18 -12.65 5.56
CA HIS A 197 1.17 -11.63 5.30
C HIS A 197 -0.19 -12.32 5.12
N VAL A 198 -1.19 -11.92 5.91
CA VAL A 198 -2.50 -12.59 5.97
C VAL A 198 -3.48 -12.19 4.85
N GLY A 199 -3.05 -11.36 3.90
CA GLY A 199 -3.88 -10.76 2.85
C GLY A 199 -4.20 -9.28 3.16
N SER A 200 -4.51 -8.50 2.12
CA SER A 200 -4.85 -7.08 2.27
C SER A 200 -6.32 -6.92 2.61
N GLN A 201 -6.66 -5.94 3.46
CA GLN A 201 -8.01 -5.74 3.96
C GLN A 201 -8.55 -7.03 4.61
N GLN A 202 -7.85 -7.52 5.62
CA GLN A 202 -8.19 -8.73 6.34
C GLN A 202 -9.30 -8.43 7.36
N CYS A 203 -10.46 -9.06 7.20
CA CYS A 203 -11.62 -8.85 8.08
C CYS A 203 -11.81 -10.00 9.10
N ASP A 204 -11.01 -11.07 9.00
CA ASP A 204 -10.97 -12.14 9.99
C ASP A 204 -9.87 -11.87 11.01
N VAL A 205 -10.25 -11.61 12.25
CA VAL A 205 -9.32 -11.36 13.37
C VAL A 205 -8.43 -12.56 13.71
N ASP A 206 -8.89 -13.78 13.39
CA ASP A 206 -8.16 -15.02 13.65
C ASP A 206 -7.16 -15.39 12.56
N ALA A 207 -7.05 -14.60 11.48
CA ALA A 207 -6.17 -14.89 10.34
C ALA A 207 -4.68 -15.04 10.74
N TRP A 208 -4.23 -14.40 11.82
CA TRP A 208 -2.86 -14.51 12.34
C TRP A 208 -2.58 -15.81 13.09
N ASN A 209 -3.64 -16.56 13.52
CA ASN A 209 -3.47 -17.73 14.35
C ASN A 209 -2.71 -18.87 13.65
N ALA A 210 -3.08 -19.21 12.42
CA ALA A 210 -2.44 -20.30 11.67
C ALA A 210 -0.96 -20.04 11.33
N PRO A 211 -0.57 -18.86 10.79
CA PRO A 211 0.84 -18.56 10.55
C PRO A 211 1.67 -18.46 11.83
N LEU A 212 1.12 -17.99 12.96
CA LEU A 212 1.80 -18.02 14.25
C LEU A 212 2.02 -19.44 14.76
N ALA A 213 1.06 -20.36 14.58
CA ALA A 213 1.25 -21.77 14.87
C ALA A 213 2.38 -22.40 14.03
N THR A 214 2.45 -22.09 12.74
CA THR A 214 3.56 -22.51 11.87
C THR A 214 4.89 -21.92 12.34
N THR A 215 4.93 -20.64 12.69
CA THR A 215 6.12 -19.97 13.24
C THR A 215 6.63 -20.65 14.51
N ALA A 216 5.72 -21.09 15.40
CA ALA A 216 6.10 -21.82 16.61
C ALA A 216 6.79 -23.16 16.27
N ARG A 217 6.24 -23.94 15.32
CA ARG A 217 6.87 -25.19 14.89
C ARG A 217 8.25 -24.97 14.24
N LEU A 218 8.40 -23.90 13.45
CA LEU A 218 9.69 -23.51 12.86
C LEU A 218 10.70 -23.12 13.95
N ARG A 219 10.28 -22.36 14.97
CA ARG A 219 11.09 -22.01 16.13
C ARG A 219 11.57 -23.24 16.90
N ASP A 220 10.67 -24.19 17.15
CA ASP A 220 11.00 -25.44 17.84
C ASP A 220 11.96 -26.30 17.01
N ALA A 221 11.79 -26.35 15.70
CA ALA A 221 12.75 -27.01 14.80
C ALA A 221 14.12 -26.36 14.88
N LEU A 222 14.19 -25.02 14.82
CA LEU A 222 15.44 -24.25 14.88
C LEU A 222 16.17 -24.44 16.21
N ARG A 223 15.44 -24.47 17.34
CA ARG A 223 15.98 -24.68 18.68
C ARG A 223 16.69 -26.05 18.82
N ARG A 224 16.18 -27.08 18.11
CA ARG A 224 16.86 -28.38 18.06
C ARG A 224 18.24 -28.33 17.40
N PHE A 225 18.52 -27.30 16.60
CA PHE A 225 19.83 -27.02 16.02
C PHE A 225 20.65 -26.01 16.85
N GLY A 226 20.21 -25.65 18.05
CA GLY A 226 20.92 -24.73 18.93
C GLY A 226 20.78 -23.26 18.56
N ALA A 227 19.80 -22.89 17.74
CA ALA A 227 19.49 -21.50 17.37
C ALA A 227 18.06 -21.12 17.76
N ASP A 228 17.71 -19.84 17.74
CA ASP A 228 16.35 -19.35 17.97
C ASP A 228 16.01 -18.28 16.92
N LEU A 229 14.75 -17.92 16.83
CA LEU A 229 14.32 -16.76 16.04
C LEU A 229 14.66 -15.46 16.78
N ASP A 230 15.26 -14.51 16.09
CA ASP A 230 15.51 -13.16 16.60
C ASP A 230 14.24 -12.28 16.53
N VAL A 231 13.43 -12.46 15.47
CA VAL A 231 12.26 -11.63 15.19
C VAL A 231 11.15 -12.43 14.51
N VAL A 232 9.91 -12.07 14.79
CA VAL A 232 8.72 -12.51 14.07
C VAL A 232 7.99 -11.30 13.53
N ASP A 233 7.83 -11.26 12.22
CA ASP A 233 7.11 -10.23 11.52
C ASP A 233 5.69 -10.72 11.21
N LEU A 234 4.72 -10.08 11.82
CA LEU A 234 3.29 -10.37 11.71
C LEU A 234 2.69 -9.90 10.38
N GLY A 235 3.49 -9.19 9.58
CA GLY A 235 3.09 -8.62 8.31
C GLY A 235 2.04 -7.52 8.39
N GLY A 236 1.43 -7.25 7.25
CA GLY A 236 0.34 -6.29 7.10
C GLY A 236 -1.03 -6.96 7.11
N GLY A 237 -1.97 -6.28 6.45
CA GLY A 237 -3.34 -6.78 6.29
C GLY A 237 -4.37 -6.07 7.16
N PHE A 238 -3.95 -5.24 8.12
CA PHE A 238 -4.86 -4.46 8.96
C PHE A 238 -5.82 -3.64 8.09
N PRO A 239 -7.16 -3.80 8.28
CA PRO A 239 -8.14 -3.21 7.38
C PRO A 239 -8.38 -1.73 7.71
N CYS A 240 -8.70 -0.96 6.67
CA CYS A 240 -9.35 0.34 6.82
C CYS A 240 -10.88 0.17 6.93
N ARG A 241 -11.59 1.25 7.20
CA ARG A 241 -13.06 1.24 7.28
C ARG A 241 -13.67 1.13 5.89
N THR A 242 -14.21 -0.03 5.58
CA THR A 242 -15.07 -0.25 4.42
C THR A 242 -16.52 -0.51 4.87
N ALA A 243 -17.43 -0.61 3.91
CA ALA A 243 -18.84 -0.92 4.22
C ALA A 243 -19.00 -2.31 4.86
N ASP A 244 -18.08 -3.23 4.56
CA ASP A 244 -18.24 -4.67 4.83
C ASP A 244 -17.33 -5.20 5.96
N CYS A 245 -16.33 -4.43 6.42
CA CYS A 245 -15.39 -4.86 7.46
C CYS A 245 -15.77 -4.25 8.82
N THR A 246 -16.22 -5.07 9.74
CA THR A 246 -16.77 -4.63 11.03
C THR A 246 -15.86 -4.73 12.24
N PRO A 247 -14.81 -5.61 12.32
CA PRO A 247 -13.95 -5.68 13.49
C PRO A 247 -13.20 -4.37 13.74
N THR A 248 -13.04 -4.02 15.01
CA THR A 248 -12.28 -2.84 15.42
C THR A 248 -10.78 -3.14 15.52
N VAL A 249 -9.94 -2.10 15.55
CA VAL A 249 -8.49 -2.28 15.79
C VAL A 249 -8.20 -2.98 17.13
N ALA A 250 -9.06 -2.79 18.14
CA ALA A 250 -8.94 -3.45 19.43
C ALA A 250 -9.20 -4.97 19.33
N ASP A 251 -10.13 -5.39 18.49
CA ASP A 251 -10.42 -6.80 18.24
C ASP A 251 -9.19 -7.49 17.62
N PHE A 252 -8.58 -6.86 16.62
CA PHE A 252 -7.34 -7.35 16.00
C PHE A 252 -6.18 -7.40 17.01
N GLY A 253 -5.96 -6.33 17.79
CA GLY A 253 -4.91 -6.30 18.80
C GLY A 253 -5.07 -7.42 19.81
N THR A 254 -6.28 -7.64 20.31
CA THR A 254 -6.61 -8.71 21.28
C THR A 254 -6.37 -10.09 20.69
N ALA A 255 -6.86 -10.36 19.48
CA ALA A 255 -6.71 -11.65 18.81
C ALA A 255 -5.25 -11.98 18.49
N ILE A 256 -4.49 -11.00 17.97
CA ILE A 256 -3.07 -11.16 17.65
C ILE A 256 -2.26 -11.43 18.91
N LEU A 257 -2.37 -10.61 19.96
CA LEU A 257 -1.60 -10.81 21.19
C LEU A 257 -1.97 -12.12 21.92
N SER A 258 -3.26 -12.50 21.91
CA SER A 258 -3.69 -13.80 22.42
C SER A 258 -3.04 -14.94 21.63
N SER A 259 -2.99 -14.84 20.32
CA SER A 259 -2.39 -15.85 19.44
C SER A 259 -0.86 -15.93 19.62
N VAL A 260 -0.18 -14.78 19.75
CA VAL A 260 1.24 -14.70 20.12
C VAL A 260 1.50 -15.41 21.45
N GLY A 261 0.73 -15.08 22.49
CA GLY A 261 0.88 -15.72 23.82
C GLY A 261 0.66 -17.24 23.77
N ARG A 262 -0.32 -17.71 22.99
CA ARG A 262 -0.65 -19.13 22.83
C ARG A 262 0.47 -19.90 22.12
N HIS A 263 1.02 -19.37 21.04
CA HIS A 263 1.94 -20.10 20.18
C HIS A 263 3.42 -19.83 20.49
N LEU A 264 3.79 -18.61 20.89
CA LEU A 264 5.18 -18.25 21.11
C LEU A 264 5.54 -18.15 22.59
N GLY A 265 4.52 -18.24 23.48
CA GLY A 265 4.71 -18.25 24.94
C GLY A 265 4.99 -16.86 25.54
N PRO A 266 5.39 -16.81 26.82
CA PRO A 266 5.56 -15.57 27.57
C PRO A 266 6.81 -14.76 27.15
N HIS A 267 7.74 -15.38 26.44
CA HIS A 267 8.98 -14.76 25.97
C HIS A 267 9.10 -14.96 24.44
N PRO A 268 8.24 -14.28 23.64
CA PRO A 268 8.34 -14.35 22.20
C PRO A 268 9.64 -13.68 21.73
N PRO A 269 10.13 -13.99 20.51
CA PRO A 269 11.11 -13.16 19.83
C PRO A 269 10.64 -11.70 19.71
N ALA A 270 11.49 -10.79 19.28
CA ALA A 270 11.05 -9.44 18.92
C ALA A 270 9.90 -9.52 17.93
N LEU A 271 8.88 -8.68 18.10
CA LEU A 271 7.70 -8.67 17.23
C LEU A 271 7.68 -7.39 16.40
N MET A 272 7.38 -7.54 15.11
CA MET A 272 7.13 -6.42 14.22
C MET A 272 5.87 -6.67 13.39
N ALA A 273 5.29 -5.61 12.82
CA ALA A 273 4.15 -5.67 11.92
C ALA A 273 4.31 -4.62 10.82
N GLU A 274 3.72 -4.87 9.65
CA GLU A 274 3.85 -4.03 8.45
C GLU A 274 2.52 -3.34 8.07
N PRO A 275 1.93 -2.48 8.93
CA PRO A 275 0.69 -1.78 8.59
C PRO A 275 0.95 -0.77 7.46
N GLY A 276 0.17 -0.84 6.40
CA GLY A 276 0.14 0.13 5.32
C GLY A 276 -1.22 0.80 5.25
N ARG A 277 -2.18 0.13 4.62
CA ARG A 277 -3.56 0.60 4.40
C ARG A 277 -4.20 1.19 5.66
N PHE A 278 -4.15 0.50 6.78
CA PHE A 278 -4.77 0.95 8.03
C PHE A 278 -4.34 2.35 8.43
N LEU A 279 -3.06 2.69 8.24
CA LEU A 279 -2.50 3.97 8.71
C LEU A 279 -2.90 5.17 7.84
N VAL A 280 -3.18 4.96 6.55
CA VAL A 280 -3.33 6.08 5.61
C VAL A 280 -4.62 6.07 4.81
N ALA A 281 -5.30 4.93 4.63
CA ALA A 281 -6.47 4.87 3.77
C ALA A 281 -7.56 5.85 4.20
N ASP A 282 -8.00 5.78 5.45
CA ASP A 282 -9.08 6.62 5.99
C ASP A 282 -8.68 8.11 6.11
N ALA A 283 -7.39 8.41 5.99
CA ALA A 283 -6.90 9.79 5.94
C ALA A 283 -7.12 10.42 4.55
N GLY A 284 -7.33 9.62 3.52
CA GLY A 284 -7.47 10.07 2.14
C GLY A 284 -8.91 10.21 1.66
N VAL A 285 -9.19 11.31 0.98
CA VAL A 285 -10.42 11.55 0.22
C VAL A 285 -10.03 11.98 -1.18
N LEU A 286 -10.44 11.19 -2.17
CA LEU A 286 -10.28 11.54 -3.57
C LEU A 286 -11.54 12.26 -4.06
N GLU A 287 -11.36 13.47 -4.56
CA GLU A 287 -12.42 14.26 -5.17
C GLU A 287 -12.29 14.20 -6.70
N THR A 288 -13.39 13.91 -7.39
CA THR A 288 -13.48 13.73 -8.85
C THR A 288 -14.73 14.43 -9.39
N GLU A 289 -14.65 14.90 -10.63
CA GLU A 289 -15.78 15.52 -11.32
C GLU A 289 -16.56 14.48 -12.13
N VAL A 290 -17.88 14.61 -12.13
CA VAL A 290 -18.75 13.88 -13.06
C VAL A 290 -18.72 14.58 -14.41
N VAL A 291 -18.12 13.93 -15.40
CA VAL A 291 -17.96 14.46 -16.76
C VAL A 291 -19.20 14.23 -17.60
N LEU A 292 -19.84 13.06 -17.44
CA LEU A 292 -21.04 12.69 -18.20
C LEU A 292 -21.91 11.76 -17.37
N VAL A 293 -23.25 11.97 -17.44
CA VAL A 293 -24.26 10.99 -17.00
C VAL A 293 -25.07 10.57 -18.22
N THR A 294 -25.22 9.26 -18.44
CA THR A 294 -25.93 8.71 -19.60
C THR A 294 -26.55 7.36 -19.27
N GLU A 295 -27.48 6.90 -20.11
CA GLU A 295 -28.00 5.54 -20.08
C GLU A 295 -27.36 4.69 -21.16
N ARG A 296 -26.91 3.49 -20.81
CA ARG A 296 -26.39 2.49 -21.75
C ARG A 296 -26.84 1.10 -21.33
N HIS A 297 -27.39 0.34 -22.28
CA HIS A 297 -27.84 -1.04 -22.07
C HIS A 297 -28.78 -1.21 -20.87
N GLY A 298 -29.68 -0.23 -20.65
CA GLY A 298 -30.64 -0.25 -19.53
C GLY A 298 -30.04 0.02 -18.16
N ALA A 299 -28.82 0.56 -18.09
CA ALA A 299 -28.16 0.98 -16.88
C ALA A 299 -27.74 2.45 -16.96
N ARG A 300 -27.78 3.13 -15.81
CA ARG A 300 -27.26 4.48 -15.64
C ARG A 300 -25.75 4.44 -15.45
N TRP A 301 -25.04 5.32 -16.16
CA TRP A 301 -23.59 5.45 -16.14
C TRP A 301 -23.19 6.86 -15.75
N ALA A 302 -22.20 7.00 -14.87
CA ALA A 302 -21.51 8.25 -14.62
C ALA A 302 -20.03 8.09 -14.98
N HIS A 303 -19.57 8.89 -15.93
CA HIS A 303 -18.17 8.97 -16.33
C HIS A 303 -17.49 10.05 -15.53
N LEU A 304 -16.34 9.70 -14.94
CA LEU A 304 -15.55 10.56 -14.05
C LEU A 304 -14.26 11.00 -14.74
N ASP A 305 -13.60 12.02 -14.19
CA ASP A 305 -12.26 12.42 -14.59
C ASP A 305 -11.14 11.61 -13.93
N VAL A 306 -11.49 10.56 -13.17
CA VAL A 306 -10.59 9.59 -12.54
C VAL A 306 -11.07 8.17 -12.83
N GLY A 307 -10.13 7.22 -12.97
CA GLY A 307 -10.45 5.82 -13.24
C GLY A 307 -9.37 4.85 -12.76
N LEU A 308 -9.42 3.63 -13.28
CA LEU A 308 -8.44 2.57 -12.95
C LEU A 308 -6.99 3.03 -13.18
N PHE A 309 -6.75 3.73 -14.29
CA PHE A 309 -5.41 4.14 -14.69
C PHE A 309 -4.92 5.42 -14.01
N SER A 310 -5.79 6.14 -13.33
CA SER A 310 -5.45 7.38 -12.64
C SER A 310 -5.54 7.27 -11.10
N GLY A 311 -5.32 6.08 -10.56
CA GLY A 311 -5.18 5.87 -9.11
C GLY A 311 -6.20 4.93 -8.48
N LEU A 312 -7.24 4.48 -9.21
CA LEU A 312 -8.27 3.59 -8.67
C LEU A 312 -8.09 2.12 -9.10
N ALA A 313 -6.85 1.69 -9.34
CA ALA A 313 -6.54 0.33 -9.78
C ALA A 313 -7.05 -0.76 -8.80
N GLU A 314 -7.19 -0.48 -7.52
CA GLU A 314 -7.72 -1.43 -6.54
C GLU A 314 -9.24 -1.70 -6.69
N THR A 315 -9.94 -0.93 -7.53
CA THR A 315 -11.34 -1.24 -7.91
C THR A 315 -11.42 -2.26 -9.04
N MET A 316 -10.29 -2.69 -9.62
CA MET A 316 -10.26 -3.72 -10.64
C MET A 316 -10.90 -5.02 -10.12
N GLY A 317 -11.83 -5.57 -10.89
CA GLY A 317 -12.63 -6.71 -10.46
C GLY A 317 -13.53 -6.41 -9.25
N GLU A 318 -13.73 -5.14 -8.93
CA GLU A 318 -14.53 -4.64 -7.79
C GLU A 318 -14.04 -5.16 -6.44
N ALA A 319 -12.73 -5.42 -6.33
CA ALA A 319 -12.11 -5.98 -5.14
C ALA A 319 -12.20 -5.02 -3.94
N LEU A 320 -12.02 -3.72 -4.17
CA LEU A 320 -12.19 -2.71 -3.13
C LEU A 320 -13.36 -1.78 -3.46
N ARG A 321 -14.28 -1.61 -2.50
CA ARG A 321 -15.47 -0.78 -2.65
C ARG A 321 -15.39 0.43 -1.72
N TYR A 322 -15.15 1.61 -2.31
CA TYR A 322 -15.06 2.86 -1.58
C TYR A 322 -16.46 3.38 -1.20
N ARG A 323 -16.57 4.00 -0.04
CA ARG A 323 -17.74 4.80 0.32
C ARG A 323 -17.72 6.09 -0.50
N ILE A 324 -18.83 6.39 -1.19
CA ILE A 324 -18.94 7.52 -2.13
C ILE A 324 -20.01 8.49 -1.64
N THR A 325 -19.71 9.78 -1.68
CA THR A 325 -20.68 10.87 -1.46
C THR A 325 -20.69 11.82 -2.66
N ALA A 326 -21.84 12.40 -2.96
CA ALA A 326 -22.02 13.32 -4.08
C ALA A 326 -22.23 14.75 -3.58
N HIS A 327 -21.68 15.73 -4.30
CA HIS A 327 -21.66 17.13 -3.89
C HIS A 327 -21.95 18.05 -5.09
N ARG A 328 -22.60 19.18 -4.82
CA ARG A 328 -22.84 20.26 -5.78
C ARG A 328 -22.58 21.61 -5.13
N GLY A 329 -21.65 22.40 -5.67
CA GLY A 329 -21.28 23.70 -5.11
C GLY A 329 -20.75 23.64 -3.67
N GLY A 330 -20.17 22.49 -3.26
CA GLY A 330 -19.66 22.23 -1.90
C GLY A 330 -20.64 21.55 -0.96
N ASP A 331 -21.96 21.61 -1.22
CA ASP A 331 -22.99 21.00 -0.40
C ASP A 331 -23.22 19.52 -0.77
N ASP A 332 -23.62 18.72 0.22
CA ASP A 332 -24.02 17.33 0.01
C ASP A 332 -25.24 17.25 -0.91
N LEU A 333 -25.16 16.45 -1.96
CA LEU A 333 -26.24 16.21 -2.90
C LEU A 333 -27.10 15.04 -2.39
N GLY A 334 -28.22 15.38 -1.76
CA GLY A 334 -29.21 14.42 -1.26
C GLY A 334 -30.29 14.09 -2.28
N GLY A 335 -31.32 13.36 -1.81
CA GLY A 335 -32.54 13.03 -2.58
C GLY A 335 -32.66 11.55 -2.92
N PRO A 336 -33.58 11.17 -3.83
CA PRO A 336 -33.72 9.81 -4.32
C PRO A 336 -32.41 9.32 -4.96
N VAL A 337 -32.08 8.04 -4.79
CA VAL A 337 -30.86 7.43 -5.31
C VAL A 337 -31.16 6.33 -6.32
N GLU A 338 -30.23 6.11 -7.24
CA GLU A 338 -30.31 5.10 -8.29
C GLU A 338 -28.96 4.37 -8.42
N GLU A 339 -29.04 3.08 -8.75
CA GLU A 339 -27.85 2.31 -9.08
C GLU A 339 -27.12 2.91 -10.29
N THR A 340 -25.84 3.20 -10.14
CA THR A 340 -25.06 3.88 -11.17
C THR A 340 -23.73 3.16 -11.42
N VAL A 341 -23.45 2.79 -12.65
CA VAL A 341 -22.13 2.29 -13.07
C VAL A 341 -21.16 3.46 -13.08
N LEU A 342 -19.98 3.31 -12.49
CA LEU A 342 -18.91 4.31 -12.54
C LEU A 342 -17.84 3.90 -13.53
N ALA A 343 -17.43 4.82 -14.40
CA ALA A 343 -16.39 4.63 -15.40
C ALA A 343 -15.38 5.78 -15.37
N GLY A 344 -14.12 5.46 -15.67
CA GLY A 344 -13.05 6.44 -15.78
C GLY A 344 -13.04 7.17 -17.13
N PRO A 345 -12.08 8.10 -17.30
CA PRO A 345 -12.04 9.01 -18.45
C PRO A 345 -11.32 8.43 -19.68
N THR A 346 -10.61 7.30 -19.54
CA THR A 346 -9.76 6.80 -20.63
C THR A 346 -10.58 6.12 -21.72
N CYS A 347 -10.02 6.03 -22.93
CA CYS A 347 -10.66 5.32 -24.03
C CYS A 347 -10.56 3.80 -23.93
N ASP A 348 -9.92 3.26 -22.88
CA ASP A 348 -9.85 1.84 -22.64
C ASP A 348 -11.17 1.32 -22.06
N SER A 349 -11.71 0.26 -22.66
CA SER A 349 -12.99 -0.33 -22.23
C SER A 349 -12.96 -0.99 -20.84
N VAL A 350 -11.77 -1.29 -20.30
CA VAL A 350 -11.63 -1.83 -18.94
C VAL A 350 -11.71 -0.75 -17.86
N ASP A 351 -11.68 0.54 -18.23
CA ASP A 351 -11.73 1.66 -17.29
C ASP A 351 -13.12 1.85 -16.68
N VAL A 352 -13.62 0.80 -16.04
CA VAL A 352 -14.91 0.74 -15.35
C VAL A 352 -14.66 0.31 -13.90
N LEU A 353 -15.11 1.13 -12.95
CA LEU A 353 -14.83 0.94 -11.52
C LEU A 353 -15.82 -0.05 -10.87
N TYR A 354 -17.13 0.19 -11.07
CA TYR A 354 -18.21 -0.57 -10.45
C TYR A 354 -19.31 -0.86 -11.46
N GLN A 355 -19.29 -2.03 -12.07
CA GLN A 355 -20.26 -2.49 -13.06
C GLN A 355 -21.33 -3.41 -12.43
N HIS A 356 -20.93 -4.25 -11.47
CA HIS A 356 -21.79 -5.24 -10.83
C HIS A 356 -22.29 -4.75 -9.46
N HIS A 357 -21.40 -4.21 -8.62
CA HIS A 357 -21.75 -3.59 -7.32
C HIS A 357 -21.91 -2.08 -7.49
N ARG A 358 -23.00 -1.70 -8.17
CA ARG A 358 -23.28 -0.30 -8.52
C ARG A 358 -23.56 0.53 -7.28
N PRO A 359 -22.84 1.63 -7.02
CA PRO A 359 -23.17 2.51 -5.93
C PRO A 359 -24.53 3.18 -6.16
N LEU A 360 -25.23 3.42 -5.06
CA LEU A 360 -26.46 4.21 -5.05
C LEU A 360 -26.08 5.70 -5.01
N LEU A 361 -26.31 6.40 -6.13
CA LEU A 361 -26.00 7.82 -6.27
C LEU A 361 -27.27 8.64 -6.52
N PRO A 362 -27.30 9.93 -6.14
CA PRO A 362 -28.47 10.77 -6.34
C PRO A 362 -28.97 10.74 -7.78
N SER A 363 -30.27 10.55 -7.99
CA SER A 363 -30.89 10.54 -9.33
C SER A 363 -30.74 11.87 -10.06
N THR A 364 -30.50 12.95 -9.31
CA THR A 364 -30.29 14.32 -9.81
C THR A 364 -28.81 14.60 -10.18
N LEU A 365 -27.91 13.60 -10.10
CA LEU A 365 -26.50 13.74 -10.46
C LEU A 365 -26.36 14.12 -11.95
N ARG A 366 -25.48 15.10 -12.23
CA ARG A 366 -25.27 15.66 -13.57
C ARG A 366 -23.80 16.05 -13.79
N PRO A 367 -23.38 16.30 -15.03
CA PRO A 367 -22.05 16.85 -15.31
C PRO A 367 -21.75 18.12 -14.51
N GLY A 368 -20.51 18.23 -14.00
CA GLY A 368 -20.07 19.30 -13.12
C GLY A 368 -20.31 19.05 -11.62
N ASP A 369 -21.10 18.04 -11.25
CA ASP A 369 -21.16 17.59 -9.84
C ASP A 369 -19.88 16.87 -9.46
N ARG A 370 -19.59 16.81 -8.15
CA ARG A 370 -18.40 16.15 -7.64
C ARG A 370 -18.77 14.90 -6.83
N LEU A 371 -17.95 13.86 -6.97
CA LEU A 371 -17.97 12.70 -6.09
C LEU A 371 -16.75 12.72 -5.20
N ARG A 372 -16.92 12.34 -3.93
CA ARG A 372 -15.83 12.08 -2.99
C ARG A 372 -15.79 10.59 -2.66
N LEU A 373 -14.66 9.97 -2.97
CA LEU A 373 -14.34 8.58 -2.61
C LEU A 373 -13.53 8.62 -1.32
N HIS A 374 -14.08 8.04 -0.26
CA HIS A 374 -13.47 8.02 1.07
C HIS A 374 -12.66 6.76 1.28
N GLY A 375 -11.56 6.84 2.05
CA GLY A 375 -10.68 5.70 2.30
C GLY A 375 -9.63 5.48 1.21
N THR A 376 -9.34 6.53 0.43
CA THR A 376 -8.46 6.48 -0.75
C THR A 376 -7.01 6.90 -0.48
N GLY A 377 -6.59 7.05 0.78
CA GLY A 377 -5.23 7.49 1.12
C GLY A 377 -4.14 6.44 0.89
N ALA A 378 -4.51 5.18 0.60
CA ALA A 378 -3.58 4.08 0.36
C ALA A 378 -3.72 3.55 -1.06
N TYR A 379 -2.59 3.24 -1.72
CA TYR A 379 -2.54 2.55 -3.01
C TYR A 379 -3.32 3.26 -4.13
N THR A 380 -3.34 4.58 -4.12
CA THR A 380 -3.95 5.44 -5.14
C THR A 380 -2.90 6.13 -5.99
N THR A 381 -2.21 7.13 -5.47
CA THR A 381 -1.13 7.83 -6.20
C THR A 381 -0.02 6.88 -6.65
N THR A 382 0.28 5.86 -5.86
CA THR A 382 1.28 4.83 -6.19
C THR A 382 0.86 3.88 -7.32
N TYR A 383 -0.42 3.79 -7.63
CA TYR A 383 -0.97 2.99 -8.71
C TYR A 383 -1.43 3.85 -9.90
N SER A 384 -1.13 5.13 -9.89
CA SER A 384 -1.45 6.02 -10.99
C SER A 384 -0.48 5.80 -12.16
N SER A 385 -1.00 5.60 -13.35
CA SER A 385 -0.20 5.54 -14.57
C SER A 385 0.35 6.92 -14.93
N VAL A 386 1.45 6.95 -15.66
CA VAL A 386 2.09 8.18 -16.10
C VAL A 386 1.87 8.35 -17.61
N GLY A 387 0.98 9.28 -17.97
CA GLY A 387 0.76 9.68 -19.36
C GLY A 387 -0.13 8.76 -20.20
N PHE A 388 -0.82 7.78 -19.63
CA PHE A 388 -1.78 6.98 -20.39
C PHE A 388 -2.91 7.87 -20.91
N ASN A 389 -3.21 7.82 -22.23
CA ASN A 389 -4.04 8.78 -22.96
C ASN A 389 -3.64 10.27 -22.78
N GLY A 390 -2.43 10.56 -22.34
CA GLY A 390 -1.96 11.92 -22.04
C GLY A 390 -2.45 12.47 -20.70
N PHE A 391 -3.15 11.70 -19.88
CA PHE A 391 -3.55 12.13 -18.54
C PHE A 391 -2.35 12.19 -17.60
N PRO A 392 -2.27 13.21 -16.71
CA PRO A 392 -1.25 13.26 -15.68
C PRO A 392 -1.51 12.19 -14.60
N PRO A 393 -0.49 11.81 -13.82
CA PRO A 393 -0.70 11.02 -12.62
C PRO A 393 -1.59 11.79 -11.63
N LEU A 394 -2.29 11.04 -10.75
CA LEU A 394 -3.16 11.63 -9.75
C LEU A 394 -2.39 12.60 -8.84
N HIS A 395 -2.91 13.81 -8.73
CA HIS A 395 -2.35 14.82 -7.83
C HIS A 395 -2.74 14.53 -6.37
N GLU A 396 -1.75 14.56 -5.48
CA GLU A 396 -1.95 14.45 -4.03
C GLU A 396 -1.56 15.74 -3.32
N GLN A 397 -2.37 16.13 -2.35
CA GLN A 397 -2.05 17.16 -1.38
C GLN A 397 -2.24 16.65 0.04
N CYS A 398 -1.43 17.13 0.98
CA CYS A 398 -1.56 16.81 2.40
C CYS A 398 -1.88 18.07 3.20
N ARG A 399 -2.75 17.96 4.17
CA ARG A 399 -3.13 19.01 5.12
C ARG A 399 -2.90 18.55 6.57
#